data_9e94a580eb304e6cd8b572ca3f5439e3
#
_entry.id   9e94a580eb304e6cd8b572ca3f5439e3
#
_cell.length_a   1.000
_cell.length_b   1.000
_cell.length_c   1.000
_cell.angle_alpha   90.00
_cell.angle_beta   90.00
_cell.angle_gamma   90.00
#
_symmetry.space_group_name_H-M   'P 1'
#
loop_
_entity.id
_entity.type
_entity.pdbx_description
1 polymer ?
#
loop_
_entity_poly.entity_id
_entity_poly.type
_entity_poly.pdbx_seq_one_letter_code
_entity_poly.pdbx_strand_id
1 'polypeptide(L)'
;MHIPPGLTDEQQAYFRRLDEDVRFFVRELWLEIGSENEDGTGKAPLSELELDLVRTATDPTHTIRVILGTRGLGKTYLTAASNVAWRLLRDPTRKIVLVCKNEATAIKTSTLIRGWFETVWFLQHLKPRKAQRDNAKSFDVGPSSTDRQASISVVGVGGTLENNRAHTVIADDIETIGNTITFDARQRLYTQCGEFVQWLYPSIPYEQGGARDANEVVYTLTPNHEETIVHKLIEEGHPVYSYPLCKPAPDEDTFPLAPAVERMLKEGRHRADGCLFPKRFTEADVALRRMRRQEWLKGCQLVRTLADADRYPLKLSNFIVYDCDGDEAPISLSWGTRNNNGSTAVDGIPCLGFNNDRFYRPIHITEASFAPFTATKMHIDPAGTGKDKTGYAVVSHLNGFYWVRRLGGLQGGATTENLATLARIAYETNTSEITIERNFGGDAYRAALEIHVNRLLCRPNERPDKPRGWACLVTTVPVTGAQGHKERRIIDTIEPILSMKRIVIPTTIAGNTEFQTQVSRLCSDKGCLEHDDIVDALAGCLAAWKFTYAAAPKDPSLVESEELKEWKAYLQRKHSKAVSRFTAH
;
A
#
# COMPACT_ATOMS: atom_id res chain seq x y z
N MET A 1 32.10 14.79 23.67
CA MET A 1 31.12 15.74 23.11
C MET A 1 31.83 17.06 22.79
N HIS A 2 31.53 17.64 21.64
CA HIS A 2 32.02 18.98 21.29
C HIS A 2 30.97 20.01 21.77
N ILE A 3 31.15 20.54 22.97
CA ILE A 3 30.31 21.62 23.50
C ILE A 3 30.75 22.93 22.82
N PRO A 4 29.87 23.70 22.20
CA PRO A 4 30.21 25.00 21.64
C PRO A 4 30.82 25.92 22.72
N PRO A 5 31.87 26.69 22.42
CA PRO A 5 32.45 27.61 23.39
C PRO A 5 31.49 28.76 23.71
N GLY A 6 31.58 29.32 24.93
CA GLY A 6 30.81 30.51 25.33
C GLY A 6 29.42 30.25 25.88
N LEU A 7 29.07 28.98 26.16
CA LEU A 7 27.78 28.61 26.76
C LEU A 7 27.79 28.83 28.29
N THR A 8 26.64 29.23 28.84
CA THR A 8 26.40 29.28 30.28
C THR A 8 26.41 27.87 30.90
N ASP A 9 26.57 27.76 32.21
CA ASP A 9 26.56 26.47 32.92
C ASP A 9 25.25 25.69 32.71
N GLU A 10 24.11 26.39 32.63
CA GLU A 10 22.80 25.82 32.33
C GLU A 10 22.74 25.25 30.92
N GLN A 11 23.23 25.99 29.94
CA GLN A 11 23.31 25.53 28.56
C GLN A 11 24.26 24.33 28.42
N GLN A 12 25.38 24.33 29.14
CA GLN A 12 26.30 23.19 29.16
C GLN A 12 25.62 21.95 29.75
N ALA A 13 24.85 22.09 30.84
CA ALA A 13 24.10 20.98 31.43
C ALA A 13 23.02 20.45 30.46
N TYR A 14 22.35 21.35 29.73
CA TYR A 14 21.39 20.98 28.68
C TYR A 14 22.07 20.16 27.56
N PHE A 15 23.21 20.62 27.05
CA PHE A 15 23.98 19.88 26.04
C PHE A 15 24.45 18.51 26.55
N ARG A 16 24.89 18.38 27.81
CA ARG A 16 25.23 17.08 28.40
C ARG A 16 24.04 16.14 28.39
N ARG A 17 22.84 16.63 28.70
CA ARG A 17 21.63 15.82 28.67
C ARG A 17 21.24 15.40 27.25
N LEU A 18 21.41 16.28 26.25
CA LEU A 18 21.24 15.92 24.83
C LEU A 18 22.20 14.81 24.39
N ASP A 19 23.44 14.81 24.89
CA ASP A 19 24.46 13.81 24.62
C ASP A 19 24.15 12.46 25.27
N GLU A 20 23.68 12.45 26.49
CA GLU A 20 23.51 11.25 27.31
C GLU A 20 22.17 10.54 27.09
N ASP A 21 21.11 11.28 26.82
CA ASP A 21 19.77 10.75 26.65
C ASP A 21 19.19 11.05 25.24
N VAL A 22 19.26 10.04 24.39
CA VAL A 22 18.71 10.15 23.02
C VAL A 22 17.20 10.44 23.00
N ARG A 23 16.44 9.98 24.02
CA ARG A 23 15.00 10.26 24.10
C ARG A 23 14.75 11.73 24.43
N PHE A 24 15.61 12.32 25.28
CA PHE A 24 15.57 13.76 25.52
C PHE A 24 15.93 14.52 24.25
N PHE A 25 17.04 14.16 23.58
CA PHE A 25 17.45 14.76 22.30
C PHE A 25 16.31 14.76 21.26
N VAL A 26 15.66 13.61 21.05
CA VAL A 26 14.59 13.50 20.05
C VAL A 26 13.34 14.28 20.46
N ARG A 27 13.02 14.37 21.73
CA ARG A 27 11.91 15.23 22.22
C ARG A 27 12.18 16.70 21.90
N GLU A 28 13.37 17.19 22.24
CA GLU A 28 13.77 18.58 21.97
C GLU A 28 13.81 18.85 20.46
N LEU A 29 14.39 17.94 19.67
CA LEU A 29 14.39 18.01 18.22
C LEU A 29 12.96 18.06 17.66
N TRP A 30 12.05 17.21 18.19
CA TRP A 30 10.65 17.16 17.75
C TRP A 30 9.91 18.46 18.03
N LEU A 31 10.18 19.12 19.15
CA LEU A 31 9.59 20.43 19.48
C LEU A 31 10.04 21.52 18.48
N GLU A 32 11.27 21.42 17.98
CA GLU A 32 11.81 22.39 17.02
C GLU A 32 11.28 22.18 15.58
N ILE A 33 11.14 20.91 15.15
CA ILE A 33 10.85 20.56 13.75
C ILE A 33 9.43 20.08 13.51
N GLY A 34 8.69 19.69 14.54
CA GLY A 34 7.34 19.16 14.43
C GLY A 34 6.36 20.21 13.88
N SER A 35 5.36 19.80 13.14
CA SER A 35 4.25 20.65 12.73
C SER A 35 3.34 20.95 13.93
N GLU A 36 2.76 22.13 13.96
CA GLU A 36 1.66 22.43 14.89
C GLU A 36 0.44 21.59 14.55
N ASN A 37 -0.37 21.29 15.57
CA ASN A 37 -1.68 20.66 15.36
C ASN A 37 -2.58 21.63 14.56
N GLU A 38 -3.54 21.09 13.80
CA GLU A 38 -4.50 21.88 13.02
C GLU A 38 -5.32 22.86 13.89
N ASP A 39 -5.46 22.56 15.19
CA ASP A 39 -6.17 23.40 16.17
C ASP A 39 -5.29 24.45 16.85
N GLY A 40 -4.01 24.58 16.49
CA GLY A 40 -3.06 25.53 17.08
C GLY A 40 -2.65 25.19 18.54
N THR A 41 -2.98 24.02 19.06
CA THR A 41 -2.68 23.64 20.46
C THR A 41 -1.25 23.18 20.70
N GLY A 42 -0.37 23.31 19.68
CA GLY A 42 1.04 22.91 19.73
C GLY A 42 1.29 21.54 19.13
N LYS A 43 2.56 21.13 19.12
CA LYS A 43 3.03 19.89 18.48
C LYS A 43 2.63 18.67 19.29
N ALA A 44 2.06 17.65 18.64
CA ALA A 44 1.71 16.40 19.30
C ALA A 44 2.96 15.73 19.90
N PRO A 45 2.99 15.43 21.20
CA PRO A 45 4.15 14.83 21.85
C PRO A 45 4.35 13.39 21.38
N LEU A 46 5.62 12.99 21.24
CA LEU A 46 5.99 11.61 20.94
C LEU A 46 5.48 10.65 22.03
N SER A 47 4.98 9.50 21.61
CA SER A 47 4.56 8.43 22.48
C SER A 47 5.76 7.69 23.10
N GLU A 48 5.51 6.90 24.15
CA GLU A 48 6.53 6.05 24.79
C GLU A 48 7.17 5.09 23.78
N LEU A 49 6.37 4.47 22.89
CA LEU A 49 6.87 3.53 21.89
C LEU A 49 7.70 4.22 20.79
N GLU A 50 7.37 5.45 20.41
CA GLU A 50 8.19 6.22 19.47
C GLU A 50 9.55 6.58 20.06
N LEU A 51 9.60 6.91 21.34
CA LEU A 51 10.86 7.15 22.07
C LEU A 51 11.65 5.86 22.32
N ASP A 52 10.98 4.73 22.54
CA ASP A 52 11.64 3.43 22.67
C ASP A 52 12.23 2.97 21.33
N LEU A 53 11.53 3.22 20.23
CA LEU A 53 12.01 2.93 18.88
C LEU A 53 13.32 3.68 18.57
N VAL A 54 13.41 4.95 18.95
CA VAL A 54 14.66 5.73 18.84
C VAL A 54 15.75 5.15 19.71
N ARG A 55 15.45 4.85 20.99
CA ARG A 55 16.40 4.24 21.91
C ARG A 55 16.94 2.91 21.36
N THR A 56 16.07 2.07 20.84
CA THR A 56 16.46 0.78 20.22
C THR A 56 17.33 0.98 18.98
N ALA A 57 17.05 1.99 18.15
CA ALA A 57 17.87 2.29 16.98
C ALA A 57 19.28 2.76 17.32
N THR A 58 19.48 3.32 18.50
CA THR A 58 20.76 3.87 18.96
C THR A 58 21.47 3.02 20.02
N ASP A 59 20.89 1.88 20.43
CA ASP A 59 21.43 0.98 21.44
C ASP A 59 22.75 0.34 20.97
N PRO A 60 23.88 0.54 21.67
CA PRO A 60 25.18 0.03 21.23
C PRO A 60 25.41 -1.46 21.52
N THR A 61 24.44 -2.17 22.11
CA THR A 61 24.61 -3.56 22.58
C THR A 61 24.96 -4.53 21.44
N HIS A 62 24.44 -4.26 20.23
CA HIS A 62 24.66 -5.11 19.06
C HIS A 62 25.20 -4.31 17.88
N THR A 63 26.19 -4.87 17.18
CA THR A 63 26.75 -4.24 15.96
C THR A 63 25.71 -4.14 14.85
N ILE A 64 24.88 -5.16 14.68
CA ILE A 64 23.80 -5.17 13.69
C ILE A 64 22.49 -5.30 14.43
N ARG A 65 21.51 -4.47 14.08
CA ARG A 65 20.15 -4.55 14.62
C ARG A 65 19.11 -4.10 13.60
N VAL A 66 17.94 -4.68 13.70
CA VAL A 66 16.83 -4.48 12.77
C VAL A 66 15.64 -3.91 13.53
N ILE A 67 15.16 -2.76 13.08
CA ILE A 67 13.98 -2.10 13.62
C ILE A 67 12.88 -2.14 12.56
N LEU A 68 11.77 -2.78 12.90
CA LEU A 68 10.59 -2.85 12.06
C LEU A 68 9.51 -1.95 12.64
N GLY A 69 9.00 -1.05 11.85
CA GLY A 69 7.93 -0.16 12.28
C GLY A 69 6.80 -0.08 11.27
N THR A 70 5.58 0.05 11.77
CA THR A 70 4.39 0.23 10.93
C THR A 70 4.55 1.37 9.93
N ARG A 71 3.92 1.26 8.77
CA ARG A 71 3.89 2.34 7.77
C ARG A 71 3.23 3.60 8.34
N GLY A 72 3.87 4.76 8.10
CA GLY A 72 3.39 6.05 8.60
C GLY A 72 3.83 6.39 10.03
N LEU A 73 4.65 5.54 10.68
CA LEU A 73 5.17 5.81 12.03
C LEU A 73 6.21 6.94 12.07
N GLY A 74 6.71 7.38 10.92
CA GLY A 74 7.76 8.40 10.88
C GLY A 74 9.17 7.85 11.09
N LYS A 75 9.40 6.57 10.77
CA LYS A 75 10.71 5.88 10.95
C LYS A 75 11.90 6.69 10.45
N THR A 76 11.85 7.18 9.20
CA THR A 76 12.94 7.97 8.61
C THR A 76 13.34 9.15 9.50
N TYR A 77 12.37 9.85 10.09
CA TYR A 77 12.64 10.95 11.03
C TYR A 77 13.21 10.44 12.36
N LEU A 78 12.56 9.42 12.94
CA LEU A 78 12.84 8.96 14.30
C LEU A 78 14.08 8.07 14.41
N THR A 79 14.38 7.25 13.40
CA THR A 79 15.45 6.24 13.50
C THR A 79 16.60 6.47 12.54
N ALA A 80 16.38 7.10 11.38
CA ALA A 80 17.44 7.40 10.45
C ALA A 80 17.98 8.82 10.66
N ALA A 81 17.20 9.86 10.37
CA ALA A 81 17.67 11.23 10.41
C ALA A 81 18.06 11.70 11.82
N SER A 82 17.24 11.40 12.86
CA SER A 82 17.58 11.79 14.24
C SER A 82 18.78 11.03 14.78
N ASN A 83 18.96 9.75 14.40
CA ASN A 83 20.12 8.96 14.77
C ASN A 83 21.40 9.59 14.20
N VAL A 84 21.40 9.94 12.90
CA VAL A 84 22.52 10.66 12.28
C VAL A 84 22.85 11.95 13.05
N ALA A 85 21.84 12.79 13.31
CA ALA A 85 22.05 14.06 14.00
C ALA A 85 22.57 13.87 15.42
N TRP A 86 22.02 12.91 16.16
CA TRP A 86 22.46 12.60 17.52
C TRP A 86 23.88 12.04 17.59
N ARG A 87 24.24 11.12 16.67
CA ARG A 87 25.60 10.55 16.60
C ARG A 87 26.65 11.64 16.32
N LEU A 88 26.34 12.58 15.44
CA LEU A 88 27.25 13.69 15.09
C LEU A 88 27.29 14.77 16.17
N LEU A 89 26.23 14.97 16.93
CA LEU A 89 26.25 15.82 18.13
C LEU A 89 27.25 15.25 19.16
N ARG A 90 27.19 13.92 19.38
CA ARG A 90 28.06 13.21 20.34
C ARG A 90 29.51 13.13 19.90
N ASP A 91 29.70 12.81 18.63
CA ASP A 91 31.04 12.63 18.02
C ASP A 91 31.05 13.20 16.59
N PRO A 92 31.45 14.46 16.41
CA PRO A 92 31.54 15.07 15.08
C PRO A 92 32.57 14.40 14.14
N THR A 93 33.48 13.58 14.65
CA THR A 93 34.48 12.86 13.85
C THR A 93 33.89 11.61 13.18
N ARG A 94 32.72 11.16 13.65
CA ARG A 94 32.05 9.97 13.16
C ARG A 94 31.70 10.08 11.69
N LYS A 95 31.88 8.99 10.94
CA LYS A 95 31.53 8.88 9.52
C LYS A 95 30.31 8.00 9.39
N ILE A 96 29.28 8.51 8.72
CA ILE A 96 27.98 7.86 8.60
C ILE A 96 27.63 7.69 7.14
N VAL A 97 27.21 6.48 6.75
CA VAL A 97 26.62 6.19 5.44
C VAL A 97 25.14 5.90 5.62
N LEU A 98 24.30 6.69 4.95
CA LEU A 98 22.86 6.49 4.88
C LEU A 98 22.50 5.81 3.56
N VAL A 99 21.91 4.62 3.64
CA VAL A 99 21.47 3.82 2.50
C VAL A 99 19.95 3.85 2.45
N CYS A 100 19.36 4.26 1.32
CA CYS A 100 17.92 4.21 1.10
C CYS A 100 17.60 3.37 -0.15
N LYS A 101 16.31 3.14 -0.40
CA LYS A 101 15.84 2.39 -1.57
C LYS A 101 16.39 2.90 -2.92
N ASN A 102 16.68 4.19 -3.03
CA ASN A 102 17.32 4.82 -4.17
C ASN A 102 18.02 6.12 -3.73
N GLU A 103 18.91 6.63 -4.58
CA GLU A 103 19.70 7.84 -4.31
C GLU A 103 18.82 9.08 -4.10
N ALA A 104 17.74 9.25 -4.86
CA ALA A 104 16.84 10.39 -4.71
C ALA A 104 16.18 10.45 -3.32
N THR A 105 15.82 9.29 -2.74
CA THR A 105 15.29 9.22 -1.38
C THR A 105 16.38 9.54 -0.35
N ALA A 106 17.58 9.02 -0.54
CA ALA A 106 18.71 9.26 0.35
C ALA A 106 19.09 10.77 0.37
N ILE A 107 19.08 11.43 -0.79
CA ILE A 107 19.30 12.88 -0.91
C ILE A 107 18.23 13.67 -0.15
N LYS A 108 16.95 13.29 -0.21
CA LYS A 108 15.87 13.95 0.55
C LYS A 108 16.14 13.89 2.06
N THR A 109 16.54 12.73 2.57
CA THR A 109 16.88 12.56 4.00
C THR A 109 18.11 13.37 4.38
N SER A 110 19.14 13.40 3.53
CA SER A 110 20.33 14.24 3.72
C SER A 110 19.97 15.73 3.77
N THR A 111 19.15 16.20 2.84
CA THR A 111 18.68 17.58 2.81
C THR A 111 17.90 17.96 4.07
N LEU A 112 17.06 17.04 4.57
CA LEU A 112 16.35 17.21 5.83
C LEU A 112 17.31 17.41 7.01
N ILE A 113 18.32 16.54 7.14
CA ILE A 113 19.33 16.62 8.23
C ILE A 113 20.12 17.95 8.13
N ARG A 114 20.53 18.34 6.92
CA ARG A 114 21.21 19.62 6.71
C ARG A 114 20.33 20.79 7.13
N GLY A 115 19.04 20.78 6.80
CA GLY A 115 18.08 21.78 7.24
C GLY A 115 18.01 21.90 8.78
N TRP A 116 18.08 20.78 9.50
CA TRP A 116 18.12 20.82 10.96
C TRP A 116 19.39 21.48 11.50
N PHE A 117 20.55 21.27 10.86
CA PHE A 117 21.79 21.93 11.24
C PHE A 117 21.78 23.44 10.96
N GLU A 118 20.85 23.91 10.13
CA GLU A 118 20.65 25.32 9.88
C GLU A 118 19.64 25.98 10.83
N THR A 119 18.56 25.26 11.18
CA THR A 119 17.39 25.84 11.86
C THR A 119 17.32 25.50 13.35
N VAL A 120 17.75 24.29 13.77
CA VAL A 120 17.66 23.84 15.16
C VAL A 120 18.84 24.38 15.96
N TRP A 121 18.59 25.27 16.90
CA TRP A 121 19.58 26.07 17.58
C TRP A 121 20.72 25.25 18.23
N PHE A 122 20.42 24.11 18.85
CA PHE A 122 21.43 23.25 19.48
C PHE A 122 22.20 22.38 18.50
N LEU A 123 21.83 22.36 17.22
CA LEU A 123 22.54 21.66 16.13
C LEU A 123 23.31 22.61 15.20
N GLN A 124 23.13 23.93 15.30
CA GLN A 124 23.74 24.90 14.38
C GLN A 124 25.28 24.84 14.34
N HIS A 125 25.92 24.44 15.44
CA HIS A 125 27.37 24.29 15.49
C HIS A 125 27.88 23.13 14.60
N LEU A 126 26.99 22.22 14.17
CA LEU A 126 27.29 21.13 13.22
C LEU A 126 27.19 21.59 11.74
N LYS A 127 26.71 22.78 11.46
CA LYS A 127 26.65 23.32 10.10
C LYS A 127 28.02 23.29 9.43
N PRO A 128 28.14 22.83 8.15
CA PRO A 128 29.40 22.83 7.41
C PRO A 128 30.07 24.20 7.39
N ARG A 129 31.38 24.25 7.55
CA ARG A 129 32.15 25.48 7.36
C ARG A 129 32.40 25.74 5.88
N LYS A 130 32.66 27.00 5.50
CA LYS A 130 32.83 27.42 4.11
C LYS A 130 33.85 26.61 3.29
N ALA A 131 34.87 26.03 3.94
CA ALA A 131 35.92 25.22 3.29
C ALA A 131 35.66 23.72 3.29
N GLN A 132 34.57 23.25 3.89
CA GLN A 132 34.21 21.85 3.98
C GLN A 132 33.29 21.44 2.83
N ARG A 133 33.15 20.09 2.64
CA ARG A 133 32.15 19.57 1.70
C ARG A 133 30.76 19.95 2.18
N ASP A 134 29.94 20.44 1.27
CA ASP A 134 28.57 20.84 1.55
C ASP A 134 27.68 20.63 0.30
N ASN A 135 27.39 19.36 0.01
CA ASN A 135 26.46 19.00 -1.06
C ASN A 135 25.44 17.96 -0.58
N ALA A 136 24.37 17.75 -1.35
CA ALA A 136 23.27 16.90 -0.96
C ALA A 136 23.61 15.40 -0.87
N LYS A 137 24.67 14.94 -1.57
CA LYS A 137 25.11 13.54 -1.53
C LYS A 137 26.13 13.28 -0.42
N SER A 138 26.89 14.30 -0.05
CA SER A 138 27.90 14.18 1.00
C SER A 138 28.26 15.53 1.59
N PHE A 139 28.37 15.60 2.90
CA PHE A 139 28.78 16.83 3.58
C PHE A 139 29.56 16.53 4.87
N ASP A 140 30.35 17.50 5.30
CA ASP A 140 31.08 17.44 6.56
C ASP A 140 30.35 18.29 7.61
N VAL A 141 30.47 17.93 8.89
CA VAL A 141 29.98 18.78 9.98
C VAL A 141 31.06 19.74 10.46
N GLY A 142 30.64 20.92 10.92
CA GLY A 142 31.52 22.03 11.27
C GLY A 142 32.72 21.64 12.16
N PRO A 143 32.55 20.93 13.27
CA PRO A 143 33.67 20.56 14.16
C PRO A 143 34.61 19.50 13.57
N SER A 144 34.22 18.75 12.54
CA SER A 144 35.07 17.71 11.98
C SER A 144 36.22 18.30 11.14
N SER A 145 37.32 17.56 11.05
CA SER A 145 38.37 17.81 10.06
C SER A 145 37.92 17.32 8.68
N THR A 146 38.38 17.98 7.62
CA THR A 146 38.21 17.49 6.26
C THR A 146 39.07 16.24 6.06
N ASP A 147 38.43 15.15 5.65
CA ASP A 147 39.05 13.85 5.44
C ASP A 147 38.61 13.26 4.10
N ARG A 148 39.18 12.13 3.68
CA ARG A 148 38.74 11.40 2.47
C ARG A 148 37.26 11.05 2.53
N GLN A 149 36.79 10.60 3.69
CA GLN A 149 35.37 10.30 3.94
C GLN A 149 34.64 11.52 4.50
N ALA A 150 33.47 11.83 3.97
CA ALA A 150 32.58 12.86 4.51
C ALA A 150 32.04 12.43 5.89
N SER A 151 31.58 13.40 6.69
CA SER A 151 30.85 13.09 7.92
C SER A 151 29.56 12.32 7.62
N ILE A 152 28.87 12.69 6.55
CA ILE A 152 27.69 11.99 6.03
C ILE A 152 27.88 11.74 4.54
N SER A 153 27.63 10.50 4.11
CA SER A 153 27.50 10.12 2.71
C SER A 153 26.18 9.39 2.50
N VAL A 154 25.48 9.65 1.39
CA VAL A 154 24.20 9.03 1.11
C VAL A 154 24.20 8.29 -0.22
N VAL A 155 23.49 7.17 -0.28
CA VAL A 155 23.49 6.29 -1.44
C VAL A 155 22.16 5.52 -1.55
N GLY A 156 21.79 5.16 -2.77
CA GLY A 156 20.74 4.18 -3.02
C GLY A 156 21.27 2.75 -2.90
N VAL A 157 20.45 1.82 -2.40
CA VAL A 157 20.77 0.38 -2.45
C VAL A 157 21.02 -0.04 -3.90
N GLY A 158 22.12 -0.77 -4.14
CA GLY A 158 22.56 -1.09 -5.51
C GLY A 158 23.42 -0.02 -6.20
N GLY A 159 23.63 1.14 -5.55
CA GLY A 159 24.62 2.11 -6.01
C GLY A 159 26.05 1.63 -5.78
N THR A 160 26.99 2.06 -6.63
CA THR A 160 28.42 1.78 -6.47
C THR A 160 28.95 2.49 -5.22
N LEU A 161 29.27 1.73 -4.21
CA LEU A 161 29.86 2.21 -2.94
C LEU A 161 31.31 1.79 -2.80
N GLU A 162 31.99 1.61 -3.91
CA GLU A 162 33.41 1.31 -3.89
C GLU A 162 34.16 2.37 -3.06
N ASN A 163 34.91 1.88 -2.07
CA ASN A 163 35.71 2.69 -1.16
C ASN A 163 34.99 3.50 -0.06
N ASN A 164 33.74 3.28 0.25
CA ASN A 164 33.14 3.87 1.44
C ASN A 164 33.62 3.15 2.71
N ARG A 165 33.94 3.96 3.73
CA ARG A 165 34.22 3.51 5.09
C ARG A 165 33.37 4.33 6.05
N ALA A 166 32.79 3.68 7.05
CA ALA A 166 31.90 4.33 8.01
C ALA A 166 32.10 3.76 9.43
N HIS A 167 31.69 4.53 10.42
CA HIS A 167 31.47 4.04 11.78
C HIS A 167 30.03 3.58 11.97
N THR A 168 29.13 4.17 11.20
CA THR A 168 27.69 3.84 11.22
C THR A 168 27.15 3.72 9.81
N VAL A 169 26.46 2.61 9.53
CA VAL A 169 25.65 2.44 8.32
C VAL A 169 24.19 2.38 8.75
N ILE A 170 23.36 3.24 8.18
CA ILE A 170 21.91 3.24 8.42
C ILE A 170 21.21 2.88 7.12
N ALA A 171 20.51 1.75 7.10
CA ALA A 171 19.73 1.27 5.96
C ALA A 171 18.24 1.57 6.20
N ASP A 172 17.72 2.64 5.56
CA ASP A 172 16.37 3.13 5.77
C ASP A 172 15.46 2.77 4.59
N ASP A 173 14.45 1.94 4.86
CA ASP A 173 13.43 1.47 3.90
C ASP A 173 14.05 1.01 2.56
N ILE A 174 15.10 0.20 2.61
CA ILE A 174 15.84 -0.29 1.42
C ILE A 174 15.05 -1.31 0.60
N GLU A 175 14.06 -1.98 1.20
CA GLU A 175 13.16 -2.88 0.49
C GLU A 175 12.08 -2.13 -0.28
N THR A 176 11.89 -2.55 -1.53
CA THR A 176 10.80 -2.07 -2.40
C THR A 176 10.14 -3.26 -3.06
N ILE A 177 8.94 -3.08 -3.59
CA ILE A 177 8.29 -4.11 -4.39
C ILE A 177 9.22 -4.55 -5.54
N GLY A 178 9.89 -3.61 -6.22
CA GLY A 178 10.76 -3.90 -7.36
C GLY A 178 12.00 -4.74 -7.04
N ASN A 179 12.56 -4.62 -5.82
CA ASN A 179 13.76 -5.37 -5.43
C ASN A 179 13.47 -6.57 -4.51
N THR A 180 12.20 -6.89 -4.25
CA THR A 180 11.80 -8.04 -3.42
C THR A 180 10.92 -9.06 -4.13
N ILE A 181 10.35 -8.73 -5.29
CA ILE A 181 9.32 -9.53 -5.93
C ILE A 181 9.83 -10.81 -6.58
N THR A 182 11.06 -10.84 -7.11
CA THR A 182 11.66 -12.06 -7.68
C THR A 182 12.71 -12.62 -6.73
N PHE A 183 12.89 -13.92 -6.74
CA PHE A 183 13.95 -14.58 -5.98
C PHE A 183 15.33 -13.94 -6.26
N ASP A 184 15.69 -13.74 -7.53
CA ASP A 184 16.97 -13.14 -7.92
C ASP A 184 17.12 -11.69 -7.41
N ALA A 185 16.04 -10.91 -7.40
CA ALA A 185 16.08 -9.55 -6.87
C ALA A 185 16.32 -9.56 -5.35
N ARG A 186 15.68 -10.48 -4.62
CA ARG A 186 15.92 -10.66 -3.18
C ARG A 186 17.35 -11.10 -2.89
N GLN A 187 17.89 -12.06 -3.67
CA GLN A 187 19.28 -12.50 -3.50
C GLN A 187 20.28 -11.38 -3.77
N ARG A 188 20.06 -10.57 -4.80
CA ARG A 188 20.90 -9.39 -5.08
C ARG A 188 20.86 -8.38 -3.92
N LEU A 189 19.65 -8.08 -3.41
CA LEU A 189 19.51 -7.19 -2.26
C LEU A 189 20.25 -7.73 -1.05
N TYR A 190 20.10 -9.02 -0.75
CA TYR A 190 20.79 -9.67 0.35
C TYR A 190 22.31 -9.58 0.22
N THR A 191 22.87 -9.88 -0.97
CA THR A 191 24.30 -9.75 -1.26
C THR A 191 24.79 -8.32 -1.02
N GLN A 192 24.05 -7.32 -1.51
CA GLN A 192 24.38 -5.91 -1.32
C GLN A 192 24.38 -5.50 0.17
N CYS A 193 23.41 -6.00 0.94
CA CYS A 193 23.35 -5.73 2.37
C CYS A 193 24.50 -6.39 3.16
N GLY A 194 25.00 -7.53 2.71
CA GLY A 194 26.18 -8.18 3.27
C GLY A 194 27.45 -7.32 3.19
N GLU A 195 27.51 -6.41 2.22
CA GLU A 195 28.64 -5.48 2.08
C GLU A 195 28.67 -4.38 3.17
N PHE A 196 27.53 -4.06 3.81
CA PHE A 196 27.47 -2.97 4.78
C PHE A 196 28.40 -3.17 5.96
N VAL A 197 28.60 -4.42 6.40
CA VAL A 197 29.56 -4.77 7.45
C VAL A 197 31.00 -4.53 6.98
N GLN A 198 31.29 -4.77 5.69
CA GLN A 198 32.62 -4.56 5.10
C GLN A 198 32.97 -3.07 4.99
N TRP A 199 31.99 -2.18 5.04
CA TRP A 199 32.23 -0.73 5.05
C TRP A 199 32.60 -0.21 6.43
N LEU A 200 32.34 -0.97 7.50
CA LEU A 200 32.68 -0.53 8.84
C LEU A 200 34.20 -0.40 9.00
N TYR A 201 34.62 0.66 9.67
CA TYR A 201 36.01 0.75 10.13
C TYR A 201 36.36 -0.39 11.08
N PRO A 202 37.63 -0.79 11.19
CA PRO A 202 38.07 -1.65 12.28
C PRO A 202 37.69 -1.01 13.64
N SER A 203 37.25 -1.82 14.59
CA SER A 203 36.97 -1.36 15.94
C SER A 203 38.27 -1.03 16.66
N ILE A 204 38.55 0.25 16.84
CA ILE A 204 39.70 0.76 17.58
C ILE A 204 39.19 1.34 18.90
N PRO A 205 39.76 1.03 20.07
CA PRO A 205 39.40 1.65 21.34
C PRO A 205 39.45 3.18 21.26
N TYR A 206 38.53 3.86 21.92
CA TYR A 206 38.41 5.32 21.88
C TYR A 206 39.69 6.01 22.39
N GLU A 207 40.31 5.45 23.43
CA GLU A 207 41.59 5.92 24.00
C GLU A 207 42.76 5.84 23.03
N GLN A 208 42.63 5.04 21.96
CA GLN A 208 43.60 4.88 20.88
C GLN A 208 43.22 5.65 19.61
N GLY A 209 42.25 6.58 19.73
CA GLY A 209 41.80 7.42 18.62
C GLY A 209 40.66 6.81 17.79
N GLY A 210 39.99 5.76 18.30
CA GLY A 210 38.77 5.20 17.69
C GLY A 210 37.54 6.08 17.95
N ALA A 211 36.43 5.73 17.31
CA ALA A 211 35.15 6.42 17.52
C ALA A 211 34.65 6.19 18.97
N ARG A 212 33.97 7.20 19.52
CA ARG A 212 33.40 7.16 20.88
C ARG A 212 32.42 6.01 21.11
N ASP A 213 31.53 5.79 20.13
CA ASP A 213 30.58 4.70 20.17
C ASP A 213 31.02 3.56 19.25
N ALA A 214 30.60 2.34 19.52
CA ALA A 214 30.86 1.18 18.68
C ALA A 214 30.40 1.39 17.22
N ASN A 215 31.09 0.73 16.30
CA ASN A 215 30.68 0.70 14.89
C ASN A 215 29.42 -0.15 14.73
N GLU A 216 28.53 0.24 13.80
CA GLU A 216 27.19 -0.34 13.75
C GLU A 216 26.56 -0.31 12.36
N VAL A 217 25.67 -1.27 12.13
CA VAL A 217 24.72 -1.29 11.00
C VAL A 217 23.30 -1.31 11.58
N VAL A 218 22.50 -0.31 11.24
CA VAL A 218 21.11 -0.18 11.71
C VAL A 218 20.17 -0.30 10.53
N TYR A 219 19.38 -1.35 10.50
CA TYR A 219 18.31 -1.50 9.53
C TYR A 219 17.01 -0.95 10.09
N THR A 220 16.37 -0.05 9.35
CA THR A 220 15.04 0.49 9.66
C THR A 220 14.13 0.16 8.50
N LEU A 221 13.25 -0.81 8.67
CA LEU A 221 12.53 -1.42 7.57
C LEU A 221 11.03 -1.52 7.81
N THR A 222 10.30 -1.65 6.71
CA THR A 222 8.93 -2.17 6.67
C THR A 222 8.91 -3.35 5.71
N PRO A 223 8.57 -4.56 6.13
CA PRO A 223 8.53 -5.74 5.26
C PRO A 223 7.58 -5.53 4.08
N ASN A 224 8.04 -5.83 2.86
CA ASN A 224 7.24 -5.73 1.64
C ASN A 224 6.89 -7.09 1.02
N HIS A 225 7.56 -8.16 1.44
CA HIS A 225 7.39 -9.52 0.95
C HIS A 225 7.42 -10.52 2.12
N GLU A 226 6.98 -11.76 1.92
CA GLU A 226 7.09 -12.83 2.93
C GLU A 226 8.55 -13.24 3.16
N GLU A 227 9.34 -13.31 2.08
CA GLU A 227 10.78 -13.55 2.14
C GLU A 227 11.52 -12.21 2.07
N THR A 228 11.68 -11.55 3.19
CA THR A 228 12.40 -10.27 3.30
C THR A 228 13.83 -10.50 3.74
N ILE A 229 14.69 -9.49 3.60
CA ILE A 229 16.03 -9.49 4.19
C ILE A 229 16.00 -9.73 5.71
N VAL A 230 14.91 -9.34 6.37
CA VAL A 230 14.75 -9.52 7.82
C VAL A 230 14.81 -10.99 8.23
N HIS A 231 14.26 -11.91 7.42
CA HIS A 231 14.35 -13.35 7.69
C HIS A 231 15.81 -13.82 7.68
N LYS A 232 16.61 -13.35 6.72
CA LYS A 232 18.03 -13.68 6.64
C LYS A 232 18.82 -13.13 7.82
N LEU A 233 18.55 -11.91 8.22
CA LEU A 233 19.17 -11.30 9.39
C LEU A 233 18.80 -12.03 10.70
N ILE A 234 17.58 -12.57 10.82
CA ILE A 234 17.17 -13.44 11.93
C ILE A 234 17.94 -14.77 11.88
N GLU A 235 18.05 -15.41 10.71
CA GLU A 235 18.81 -16.66 10.52
C GLU A 235 20.28 -16.49 10.91
N GLU A 236 20.86 -15.31 10.68
CA GLU A 236 22.22 -14.93 11.08
C GLU A 236 22.34 -14.59 12.58
N GLY A 237 21.23 -14.60 13.32
CA GLY A 237 21.20 -14.34 14.77
C GLY A 237 21.17 -12.86 15.16
N HIS A 238 20.86 -11.96 14.24
CA HIS A 238 20.77 -10.53 14.55
C HIS A 238 19.43 -10.19 15.24
N PRO A 239 19.43 -9.29 16.25
CA PRO A 239 18.24 -8.90 16.96
C PRO A 239 17.30 -8.08 16.08
N VAL A 240 16.02 -8.44 16.14
CA VAL A 240 14.92 -7.76 15.45
C VAL A 240 13.92 -7.25 16.47
N TYR A 241 13.51 -6.01 16.30
CA TYR A 241 12.55 -5.32 17.16
C TYR A 241 11.39 -4.78 16.33
N SER A 242 10.20 -5.30 16.52
CA SER A 242 9.03 -4.86 15.76
C SER A 242 8.06 -4.00 16.57
N TYR A 243 7.49 -3.00 15.89
CA TYR A 243 6.53 -2.04 16.42
C TYR A 243 5.28 -2.04 15.51
N PRO A 244 4.37 -3.03 15.67
CA PRO A 244 3.14 -3.11 14.89
C PRO A 244 2.18 -1.98 15.22
N LEU A 245 1.25 -1.68 14.31
CA LEU A 245 0.27 -0.61 14.50
C LEU A 245 -0.73 -0.93 15.62
N CYS A 246 -1.18 -2.17 15.66
CA CYS A 246 -2.14 -2.63 16.65
C CYS A 246 -1.63 -3.88 17.38
N LYS A 247 -2.29 -4.20 18.49
CA LYS A 247 -2.12 -5.47 19.18
C LYS A 247 -2.29 -6.62 18.17
N PRO A 248 -1.29 -7.50 18.01
CA PRO A 248 -1.40 -8.67 17.13
C PRO A 248 -2.53 -9.60 17.58
N ALA A 249 -3.21 -10.22 16.64
CA ALA A 249 -4.15 -11.29 16.92
C ALA A 249 -3.40 -12.57 17.37
N PRO A 250 -4.04 -13.47 18.14
CA PRO A 250 -3.37 -14.67 18.65
C PRO A 250 -2.86 -15.63 17.56
N ASP A 251 -3.42 -15.56 16.37
CA ASP A 251 -3.08 -16.36 15.18
C ASP A 251 -2.12 -15.62 14.21
N GLU A 252 -1.76 -14.39 14.50
CA GLU A 252 -0.79 -13.63 13.70
C GLU A 252 0.65 -13.97 14.13
N ASP A 253 1.42 -14.62 13.23
CA ASP A 253 2.87 -14.85 13.41
C ASP A 253 3.64 -13.55 13.08
N THR A 254 3.83 -12.70 14.06
CA THR A 254 4.57 -11.43 13.90
C THR A 254 6.08 -11.61 14.07
N PHE A 255 6.86 -10.67 13.49
CA PHE A 255 8.27 -10.55 13.86
C PHE A 255 8.42 -10.28 15.37
N PRO A 256 9.59 -10.62 15.96
CA PRO A 256 9.83 -10.43 17.39
C PRO A 256 9.46 -9.02 17.84
N LEU A 257 8.58 -8.90 18.82
CA LEU A 257 8.14 -7.62 19.34
C LEU A 257 9.24 -6.94 20.15
N ALA A 258 9.33 -5.63 20.07
CA ALA A 258 10.20 -4.87 20.95
C ALA A 258 9.76 -5.05 22.44
N PRO A 259 10.69 -5.13 23.41
CA PRO A 259 10.33 -5.35 24.81
C PRO A 259 9.35 -4.31 25.39
N ALA A 260 9.40 -3.07 24.89
CA ALA A 260 8.45 -2.03 25.29
C ALA A 260 7.04 -2.30 24.75
N VAL A 261 6.92 -2.84 23.54
CA VAL A 261 5.63 -3.27 22.95
C VAL A 261 5.04 -4.41 23.79
N GLU A 262 5.84 -5.44 24.09
CA GLU A 262 5.39 -6.57 24.92
C GLU A 262 4.89 -6.12 26.31
N ARG A 263 5.65 -5.24 26.95
CA ARG A 263 5.26 -4.66 28.24
C ARG A 263 3.94 -3.90 28.15
N MET A 264 3.79 -3.03 27.14
CA MET A 264 2.57 -2.27 26.92
C MET A 264 1.36 -3.17 26.69
N LEU A 265 1.53 -4.27 25.92
CA LEU A 265 0.49 -5.26 25.67
C LEU A 265 0.09 -6.03 26.95
N LYS A 266 1.07 -6.43 27.76
CA LYS A 266 0.84 -7.09 29.07
C LYS A 266 0.08 -6.18 30.05
N GLU A 267 0.35 -4.88 30.00
CA GLU A 267 -0.33 -3.87 30.82
C GLU A 267 -1.68 -3.43 30.23
N GLY A 268 -2.07 -3.93 29.07
CA GLY A 268 -3.33 -3.58 28.41
C GLY A 268 -3.40 -2.13 27.91
N ARG A 269 -2.27 -1.47 27.75
CA ARG A 269 -2.18 -0.06 27.32
C ARG A 269 -2.25 0.07 25.80
N HIS A 270 -3.44 -0.09 25.27
CA HIS A 270 -3.78 0.16 23.87
C HIS A 270 -5.19 0.71 23.76
N ARG A 271 -5.52 1.40 22.67
CA ARG A 271 -6.89 1.87 22.41
C ARG A 271 -7.83 0.67 22.19
N ALA A 272 -9.15 0.88 22.30
CA ALA A 272 -10.16 -0.18 22.17
C ALA A 272 -10.09 -0.98 20.85
N ASP A 273 -9.69 -0.32 19.75
CA ASP A 273 -9.45 -0.96 18.46
C ASP A 273 -8.09 -1.70 18.36
N GLY A 274 -7.35 -1.76 19.47
CA GLY A 274 -6.03 -2.37 19.56
C GLY A 274 -4.87 -1.44 19.21
N CYS A 275 -5.09 -0.22 18.74
CA CYS A 275 -4.03 0.68 18.28
C CYS A 275 -3.02 1.01 19.39
N LEU A 276 -1.72 0.84 19.08
CA LEU A 276 -0.59 1.12 19.98
C LEU A 276 -0.08 2.57 19.88
N PHE A 277 -0.45 3.29 18.81
CA PHE A 277 -0.05 4.67 18.55
C PHE A 277 -1.27 5.60 18.41
N PRO A 278 -2.16 5.69 19.42
CA PRO A 278 -3.44 6.40 19.29
C PRO A 278 -3.31 7.92 19.08
N LYS A 279 -2.17 8.52 19.43
CA LYS A 279 -1.87 9.93 19.17
C LYS A 279 -1.48 10.22 17.72
N ARG A 280 -1.08 9.20 16.97
CA ARG A 280 -0.64 9.33 15.59
C ARG A 280 -1.66 8.82 14.57
N PHE A 281 -2.45 7.83 14.96
CA PHE A 281 -3.43 7.20 14.06
C PHE A 281 -4.81 7.26 14.69
N THR A 282 -5.75 7.89 13.99
CA THR A 282 -7.17 7.90 14.38
C THR A 282 -7.80 6.53 14.19
N GLU A 283 -9.00 6.31 14.71
CA GLU A 283 -9.77 5.08 14.47
C GLU A 283 -10.10 4.91 12.98
N ALA A 284 -10.40 6.02 12.29
CA ALA A 284 -10.66 6.03 10.86
C ALA A 284 -9.43 5.61 10.05
N ASP A 285 -8.22 6.07 10.44
CA ASP A 285 -6.97 5.65 9.80
C ASP A 285 -6.72 4.15 9.93
N VAL A 286 -6.97 3.59 11.12
CA VAL A 286 -6.83 2.16 11.39
C VAL A 286 -7.84 1.36 10.58
N ALA A 287 -9.12 1.80 10.56
CA ALA A 287 -10.17 1.15 9.79
C ALA A 287 -9.87 1.15 8.29
N LEU A 288 -9.45 2.30 7.74
CA LEU A 288 -9.09 2.42 6.32
C LEU A 288 -7.93 1.48 5.93
N ARG A 289 -6.90 1.37 6.78
CA ARG A 289 -5.75 0.49 6.52
C ARG A 289 -6.11 -0.98 6.58
N ARG A 290 -7.05 -1.38 7.44
CA ARG A 290 -7.57 -2.76 7.55
C ARG A 290 -8.31 -3.24 6.30
N MET A 291 -8.85 -2.33 5.47
CA MET A 291 -9.56 -2.70 4.24
C MET A 291 -8.66 -3.44 3.24
N ARG A 292 -7.35 -3.18 3.27
CA ARG A 292 -6.36 -3.87 2.43
C ARG A 292 -5.62 -4.91 3.25
N ARG A 293 -6.21 -6.10 3.37
CA ARG A 293 -5.77 -7.15 4.31
C ARG A 293 -4.28 -7.49 4.21
N GLN A 294 -3.74 -7.74 3.02
CA GLN A 294 -2.32 -8.08 2.86
C GLN A 294 -1.39 -6.92 3.22
N GLU A 295 -1.70 -5.72 2.78
CA GLU A 295 -0.92 -4.52 3.13
C GLU A 295 -1.00 -4.21 4.63
N TRP A 296 -2.17 -4.48 5.23
CA TRP A 296 -2.36 -4.40 6.67
C TRP A 296 -1.44 -5.36 7.42
N LEU A 297 -1.47 -6.65 7.07
CA LEU A 297 -0.68 -7.67 7.74
C LEU A 297 0.83 -7.42 7.59
N LYS A 298 1.32 -7.17 6.39
CA LYS A 298 2.74 -6.94 6.14
C LYS A 298 3.21 -5.57 6.61
N GLY A 299 2.55 -4.51 6.18
CA GLY A 299 3.02 -3.14 6.36
C GLY A 299 2.59 -2.48 7.67
N CYS A 300 1.52 -2.96 8.32
CA CYS A 300 1.02 -2.38 9.56
C CYS A 300 1.18 -3.33 10.75
N GLN A 301 0.80 -4.59 10.64
CA GLN A 301 0.92 -5.56 11.73
C GLN A 301 2.27 -6.26 11.78
N LEU A 302 3.09 -6.14 10.73
CA LEU A 302 4.45 -6.71 10.66
C LEU A 302 4.41 -8.24 10.87
N VAL A 303 3.46 -8.91 10.20
CA VAL A 303 3.33 -10.36 10.22
C VAL A 303 4.46 -10.96 9.39
N ARG A 304 5.12 -11.96 9.97
CA ARG A 304 6.29 -12.64 9.40
C ARG A 304 5.87 -13.62 8.32
N THR A 305 4.90 -14.46 8.64
CA THR A 305 4.38 -15.50 7.75
C THR A 305 2.88 -15.32 7.60
N LEU A 306 2.40 -15.13 6.36
CA LEU A 306 0.97 -15.09 6.10
C LEU A 306 0.39 -16.51 6.14
N ALA A 307 -0.76 -16.65 6.76
CA ALA A 307 -1.55 -17.88 6.59
C ALA A 307 -1.95 -18.02 5.11
N ASP A 308 -2.10 -19.25 4.60
CA ASP A 308 -2.53 -19.50 3.22
C ASP A 308 -3.81 -18.74 2.87
N ALA A 309 -4.69 -18.59 3.85
CA ALA A 309 -5.90 -17.80 3.70
C ALA A 309 -5.64 -16.31 3.39
N ASP A 310 -4.57 -15.74 3.89
CA ASP A 310 -4.18 -14.34 3.67
C ASP A 310 -3.21 -14.18 2.50
N ARG A 311 -2.47 -15.25 2.16
CA ARG A 311 -1.62 -15.29 0.96
C ARG A 311 -2.43 -15.20 -0.32
N TYR A 312 -3.61 -15.85 -0.34
CA TYR A 312 -4.54 -15.85 -1.47
C TYR A 312 -5.77 -15.00 -1.14
N PRO A 313 -5.78 -13.69 -1.44
CA PRO A 313 -6.77 -12.75 -0.93
C PRO A 313 -8.15 -12.88 -1.56
N LEU A 314 -8.22 -13.43 -2.78
CA LEU A 314 -9.49 -13.59 -3.47
C LEU A 314 -10.18 -14.88 -3.02
N LYS A 315 -11.26 -14.74 -2.23
CA LYS A 315 -12.01 -15.87 -1.69
C LYS A 315 -13.23 -16.16 -2.55
N LEU A 316 -13.47 -17.45 -2.85
CA LEU A 316 -14.67 -17.90 -3.55
C LEU A 316 -15.94 -17.57 -2.76
N SER A 317 -15.89 -17.68 -1.43
CA SER A 317 -16.98 -17.33 -0.52
C SER A 317 -17.39 -15.87 -0.53
N ASN A 318 -16.58 -15.00 -1.12
CA ASN A 318 -16.91 -13.59 -1.22
C ASN A 318 -17.75 -13.27 -2.47
N PHE A 319 -17.82 -14.16 -3.44
CA PHE A 319 -18.75 -14.03 -4.56
C PHE A 319 -20.16 -14.42 -4.14
N ILE A 320 -21.15 -13.79 -4.76
CA ILE A 320 -22.56 -14.17 -4.65
C ILE A 320 -22.91 -14.94 -5.92
N VAL A 321 -23.39 -16.18 -5.79
CA VAL A 321 -23.84 -16.95 -6.95
C VAL A 321 -25.33 -16.79 -7.13
N TYR A 322 -25.70 -16.16 -8.24
CA TYR A 322 -27.09 -15.97 -8.63
C TYR A 322 -27.25 -15.93 -10.14
N ASP A 323 -28.12 -16.77 -10.66
CA ASP A 323 -28.44 -16.81 -12.08
C ASP A 323 -29.51 -15.76 -12.39
N CYS A 324 -29.21 -14.86 -13.31
CA CYS A 324 -30.08 -13.80 -13.74
C CYS A 324 -30.17 -13.82 -15.26
N ASP A 325 -31.37 -13.99 -15.76
CA ASP A 325 -31.67 -13.99 -17.18
C ASP A 325 -32.11 -12.59 -17.67
N GLY A 326 -31.71 -12.25 -18.88
CA GLY A 326 -32.11 -10.96 -19.48
C GLY A 326 -31.28 -9.77 -18.99
N ASP A 327 -31.87 -8.58 -19.09
CA ASP A 327 -31.22 -7.29 -18.82
C ASP A 327 -31.66 -6.65 -17.48
N GLU A 328 -32.27 -7.43 -16.61
CA GLU A 328 -32.78 -6.99 -15.30
C GLU A 328 -32.22 -7.87 -14.19
N ALA A 329 -32.10 -7.30 -13.00
CA ALA A 329 -31.62 -8.00 -11.81
C ALA A 329 -32.37 -7.53 -10.55
N PRO A 330 -32.34 -8.31 -9.46
CA PRO A 330 -32.88 -7.88 -8.17
C PRO A 330 -32.21 -6.57 -7.71
N ILE A 331 -33.05 -5.63 -7.24
CA ILE A 331 -32.55 -4.33 -6.75
C ILE A 331 -31.65 -4.49 -5.53
N SER A 332 -31.89 -5.51 -4.71
CA SER A 332 -31.13 -5.76 -3.48
C SER A 332 -30.89 -7.25 -3.26
N LEU A 333 -29.68 -7.57 -2.83
CA LEU A 333 -29.24 -8.91 -2.42
C LEU A 333 -28.60 -8.84 -1.03
N SER A 334 -28.84 -9.84 -0.19
CA SER A 334 -28.12 -10.00 1.07
C SER A 334 -27.25 -11.27 1.03
N TRP A 335 -25.96 -11.10 1.38
CA TRP A 335 -25.02 -12.22 1.47
C TRP A 335 -25.04 -12.86 2.87
N GLY A 336 -24.84 -14.16 2.92
CA GLY A 336 -24.65 -14.91 4.16
C GLY A 336 -24.45 -16.37 3.84
N THR A 337 -23.90 -17.11 4.82
CA THR A 337 -23.58 -18.53 4.69
C THR A 337 -24.70 -19.45 5.15
N ARG A 338 -25.71 -18.91 5.83
CA ARG A 338 -26.89 -19.62 6.34
C ARG A 338 -28.13 -18.73 6.28
N ASN A 339 -29.26 -19.34 5.98
CA ASN A 339 -30.60 -18.76 6.12
C ASN A 339 -31.48 -19.68 6.98
N ASN A 340 -32.78 -19.41 7.10
CA ASN A 340 -33.73 -20.21 7.88
C ASN A 340 -33.84 -21.67 7.38
N ASN A 341 -33.45 -21.96 6.14
CA ASN A 341 -33.51 -23.28 5.51
C ASN A 341 -32.17 -24.04 5.59
N GLY A 342 -31.13 -23.47 6.24
CA GLY A 342 -29.81 -24.09 6.40
C GLY A 342 -28.68 -23.38 5.68
N SER A 343 -27.69 -24.14 5.17
CA SER A 343 -26.56 -23.57 4.44
C SER A 343 -26.98 -23.03 3.09
N THR A 344 -26.41 -21.87 2.70
CA THR A 344 -26.58 -21.25 1.36
C THR A 344 -25.44 -21.62 0.40
N ALA A 345 -24.60 -22.58 0.76
CA ALA A 345 -23.53 -23.08 -0.12
C ALA A 345 -24.14 -23.61 -1.44
N VAL A 346 -23.42 -23.39 -2.53
CA VAL A 346 -23.83 -23.89 -3.85
C VAL A 346 -23.43 -25.35 -3.96
N ASP A 347 -24.44 -26.23 -4.05
CA ASP A 347 -24.22 -27.66 -4.24
C ASP A 347 -23.90 -27.98 -5.71
N GLY A 348 -23.15 -29.07 -5.93
CA GLY A 348 -22.85 -29.58 -7.27
C GLY A 348 -21.74 -28.84 -8.02
N ILE A 349 -21.16 -27.79 -7.46
CA ILE A 349 -19.97 -27.12 -8.00
C ILE A 349 -18.73 -27.63 -7.28
N PRO A 350 -17.69 -28.12 -8.01
CA PRO A 350 -16.40 -28.47 -7.40
C PRO A 350 -15.84 -27.28 -6.63
N CYS A 351 -15.33 -27.53 -5.41
CA CYS A 351 -14.69 -26.50 -4.60
C CYS A 351 -13.17 -26.61 -4.73
N LEU A 352 -12.55 -25.67 -5.42
CA LEU A 352 -11.09 -25.57 -5.59
C LEU A 352 -10.44 -24.57 -4.61
N GLY A 353 -11.24 -23.93 -3.76
CA GLY A 353 -10.76 -23.02 -2.73
C GLY A 353 -10.03 -23.72 -1.58
N PHE A 354 -9.08 -23.01 -0.94
CA PHE A 354 -8.39 -23.52 0.25
C PHE A 354 -9.33 -23.59 1.46
N ASN A 355 -9.10 -24.54 2.36
CA ASN A 355 -9.82 -24.67 3.63
C ASN A 355 -11.36 -24.71 3.47
N ASN A 356 -11.85 -25.41 2.45
CA ASN A 356 -13.28 -25.48 2.11
C ASN A 356 -13.91 -24.13 1.73
N ASP A 357 -13.12 -23.16 1.25
CA ASP A 357 -13.65 -21.93 0.67
C ASP A 357 -14.49 -22.25 -0.56
N ARG A 358 -15.78 -21.94 -0.52
CA ARG A 358 -16.78 -22.32 -1.52
C ARG A 358 -17.73 -21.17 -1.82
N PHE A 359 -18.47 -21.29 -2.89
CA PHE A 359 -19.46 -20.30 -3.29
C PHE A 359 -20.76 -20.40 -2.45
N TYR A 360 -21.42 -19.24 -2.31
CA TYR A 360 -22.69 -19.11 -1.59
C TYR A 360 -23.74 -18.38 -2.44
N ARG A 361 -25.01 -18.80 -2.28
CA ARG A 361 -26.18 -18.08 -2.79
C ARG A 361 -26.56 -16.95 -1.85
N PRO A 362 -27.30 -15.93 -2.30
CA PRO A 362 -27.82 -14.90 -1.40
C PRO A 362 -28.77 -15.53 -0.38
N ILE A 363 -28.79 -14.99 0.85
CA ILE A 363 -29.72 -15.41 1.91
C ILE A 363 -31.11 -14.79 1.74
N HIS A 364 -31.16 -13.61 1.12
CA HIS A 364 -32.37 -12.88 0.85
C HIS A 364 -32.26 -12.16 -0.49
N ILE A 365 -33.35 -12.18 -1.25
CA ILE A 365 -33.51 -11.48 -2.52
C ILE A 365 -34.83 -10.73 -2.41
N THR A 366 -34.86 -9.47 -2.82
CA THR A 366 -36.12 -8.75 -2.96
C THR A 366 -36.79 -9.16 -4.25
N GLU A 367 -37.50 -10.31 -4.23
CA GLU A 367 -38.12 -10.94 -5.41
C GLU A 367 -39.16 -10.06 -6.08
N ALA A 368 -39.77 -9.13 -5.35
CA ALA A 368 -40.83 -8.23 -5.87
C ALA A 368 -40.31 -7.04 -6.68
N SER A 369 -38.95 -6.86 -6.76
CA SER A 369 -38.38 -5.65 -7.37
C SER A 369 -37.15 -6.00 -8.19
N PHE A 370 -37.34 -6.18 -9.50
CA PHE A 370 -36.29 -6.23 -10.50
C PHE A 370 -36.16 -4.88 -11.18
N ALA A 371 -34.99 -4.50 -11.58
CA ALA A 371 -34.71 -3.31 -12.34
C ALA A 371 -33.68 -3.59 -13.45
N PRO A 372 -33.78 -2.84 -14.56
CA PRO A 372 -32.80 -2.94 -15.62
C PRO A 372 -31.40 -2.50 -15.13
N PHE A 373 -30.37 -3.13 -15.66
CA PHE A 373 -29.00 -2.72 -15.38
C PHE A 373 -28.76 -1.25 -15.76
N THR A 374 -28.06 -0.52 -14.91
CA THR A 374 -27.70 0.88 -15.17
C THR A 374 -26.85 1.03 -16.43
N ALA A 375 -25.90 0.12 -16.60
CA ALA A 375 -25.05 -0.01 -17.79
C ALA A 375 -24.39 -1.39 -17.81
N THR A 376 -23.92 -1.81 -18.99
CA THR A 376 -23.12 -3.03 -19.18
C THR A 376 -21.86 -2.69 -19.94
N LYS A 377 -20.71 -3.11 -19.42
CA LYS A 377 -19.41 -2.89 -20.03
C LYS A 377 -18.71 -4.23 -20.30
N MET A 378 -17.88 -4.26 -21.32
CA MET A 378 -17.04 -5.37 -21.68
C MET A 378 -15.58 -4.93 -21.67
N HIS A 379 -14.71 -5.79 -21.19
CA HIS A 379 -13.26 -5.61 -21.30
C HIS A 379 -12.66 -6.80 -22.03
N ILE A 380 -11.69 -6.52 -22.90
CA ILE A 380 -10.95 -7.52 -23.68
C ILE A 380 -9.45 -7.30 -23.44
N ASP A 381 -8.78 -8.35 -23.00
CA ASP A 381 -7.32 -8.45 -22.95
C ASP A 381 -6.86 -9.31 -24.14
N PRO A 382 -6.37 -8.71 -25.24
CA PRO A 382 -6.00 -9.44 -26.43
C PRO A 382 -4.76 -10.34 -26.19
N ALA A 383 -4.84 -11.62 -26.54
CA ALA A 383 -3.67 -12.48 -26.59
C ALA A 383 -2.68 -12.00 -27.65
N GLY A 384 -1.38 -12.09 -27.32
CA GLY A 384 -0.30 -11.97 -28.29
C GLY A 384 -0.21 -13.16 -29.22
N THR A 385 0.93 -13.27 -29.93
CA THR A 385 1.26 -14.46 -30.76
C THR A 385 1.81 -15.56 -29.88
N GLY A 386 0.95 -16.43 -29.33
CA GLY A 386 1.39 -17.50 -28.44
C GLY A 386 0.29 -18.46 -28.05
N LYS A 387 0.49 -19.18 -26.93
CA LYS A 387 -0.48 -20.10 -26.33
C LYS A 387 -1.51 -19.39 -25.46
N ASP A 388 -1.37 -18.10 -25.22
CA ASP A 388 -2.25 -17.32 -24.37
C ASP A 388 -3.64 -17.15 -24.99
N LYS A 389 -4.64 -17.02 -24.14
CA LYS A 389 -6.02 -16.80 -24.56
C LYS A 389 -6.36 -15.31 -24.57
N THR A 390 -7.18 -14.87 -25.51
CA THR A 390 -7.82 -13.56 -25.41
C THR A 390 -8.84 -13.62 -24.28
N GLY A 391 -8.53 -12.95 -23.14
CA GLY A 391 -9.41 -12.85 -22.00
C GLY A 391 -10.54 -11.86 -22.26
N TYR A 392 -11.75 -12.16 -21.80
CA TYR A 392 -12.85 -11.21 -21.86
C TYR A 392 -13.76 -11.30 -20.64
N ALA A 393 -14.31 -10.17 -20.22
CA ALA A 393 -15.28 -10.07 -19.16
C ALA A 393 -16.38 -9.10 -19.53
N VAL A 394 -17.63 -9.46 -19.24
CA VAL A 394 -18.81 -8.58 -19.36
C VAL A 394 -19.42 -8.40 -18.00
N VAL A 395 -19.49 -7.15 -17.53
CA VAL A 395 -20.02 -6.79 -16.21
C VAL A 395 -21.12 -5.75 -16.37
N SER A 396 -22.29 -6.01 -15.76
CA SER A 396 -23.38 -5.06 -15.61
C SER A 396 -23.38 -4.49 -14.21
N HIS A 397 -23.86 -3.28 -14.02
CA HIS A 397 -23.96 -2.62 -12.72
C HIS A 397 -25.41 -2.31 -12.34
N LEU A 398 -25.78 -2.61 -11.09
CA LEU A 398 -27.05 -2.22 -10.50
C LEU A 398 -26.88 -2.04 -8.98
N ASN A 399 -27.25 -0.87 -8.46
CA ASN A 399 -27.28 -0.56 -7.02
C ASN A 399 -26.01 -0.96 -6.23
N GLY A 400 -24.82 -0.70 -6.81
CA GLY A 400 -23.56 -1.01 -6.17
C GLY A 400 -23.16 -2.49 -6.22
N PHE A 401 -23.91 -3.33 -6.96
CA PHE A 401 -23.52 -4.68 -7.29
C PHE A 401 -22.98 -4.76 -8.72
N TYR A 402 -21.94 -5.57 -8.92
CA TYR A 402 -21.29 -5.85 -10.18
C TYR A 402 -21.68 -7.26 -10.64
N TRP A 403 -22.49 -7.35 -11.68
CA TRP A 403 -23.04 -8.58 -12.21
C TRP A 403 -22.19 -9.10 -13.36
N VAL A 404 -21.41 -10.13 -13.14
CA VAL A 404 -20.57 -10.74 -14.19
C VAL A 404 -21.47 -11.58 -15.09
N ARG A 405 -21.77 -11.07 -16.28
CA ARG A 405 -22.69 -11.69 -17.24
C ARG A 405 -22.01 -12.79 -18.08
N ARG A 406 -20.80 -12.50 -18.53
CA ARG A 406 -19.97 -13.42 -19.33
C ARG A 406 -18.51 -13.24 -18.93
N LEU A 407 -17.77 -14.33 -18.89
CA LEU A 407 -16.37 -14.33 -18.52
C LEU A 407 -15.70 -15.54 -19.16
N GLY A 408 -14.51 -15.36 -19.75
CA GLY A 408 -13.78 -16.47 -20.34
C GLY A 408 -12.55 -16.07 -21.14
N GLY A 409 -11.92 -17.05 -21.78
CA GLY A 409 -10.78 -16.89 -22.67
C GLY A 409 -11.01 -17.59 -24.01
N LEU A 410 -10.66 -16.92 -25.11
CA LEU A 410 -10.72 -17.46 -26.48
C LEU A 410 -9.31 -17.74 -26.99
N GLN A 411 -9.07 -18.95 -27.47
CA GLN A 411 -7.80 -19.34 -28.05
C GLN A 411 -7.58 -18.68 -29.43
N GLY A 412 -6.38 -18.21 -29.71
CA GLY A 412 -5.98 -17.82 -31.09
C GLY A 412 -6.07 -16.34 -31.45
N GLY A 413 -6.11 -15.43 -30.47
CA GLY A 413 -5.97 -13.98 -30.70
C GLY A 413 -7.08 -13.37 -31.58
N ALA A 414 -6.71 -12.45 -32.50
CA ALA A 414 -7.61 -11.67 -33.35
C ALA A 414 -8.14 -12.42 -34.58
N THR A 415 -8.56 -13.68 -34.43
CA THR A 415 -9.19 -14.41 -35.56
C THR A 415 -10.59 -13.85 -35.87
N THR A 416 -11.04 -13.99 -37.11
CA THR A 416 -12.38 -13.56 -37.54
C THR A 416 -13.47 -14.21 -36.67
N GLU A 417 -13.30 -15.46 -36.29
CA GLU A 417 -14.24 -16.20 -35.43
C GLU A 417 -14.30 -15.64 -34.02
N ASN A 418 -13.14 -15.38 -33.38
CA ASN A 418 -13.08 -14.78 -32.05
C ASN A 418 -13.67 -13.38 -32.01
N LEU A 419 -13.35 -12.54 -33.02
CA LEU A 419 -13.89 -11.18 -33.11
C LEU A 419 -15.41 -11.21 -33.33
N ALA A 420 -15.92 -12.11 -34.18
CA ALA A 420 -17.38 -12.28 -34.34
C ALA A 420 -18.06 -12.79 -33.08
N THR A 421 -17.41 -13.70 -32.33
CA THR A 421 -17.91 -14.22 -31.06
C THR A 421 -17.97 -13.12 -29.99
N LEU A 422 -16.92 -12.32 -29.84
CA LEU A 422 -16.87 -11.20 -28.91
C LEU A 422 -17.94 -10.12 -29.23
N ALA A 423 -18.10 -9.78 -30.51
CA ALA A 423 -19.15 -8.85 -30.95
C ALA A 423 -20.56 -9.39 -30.65
N ARG A 424 -20.78 -10.71 -30.88
CA ARG A 424 -22.06 -11.36 -30.55
C ARG A 424 -22.32 -11.36 -29.05
N ILE A 425 -21.34 -11.68 -28.22
CA ILE A 425 -21.47 -11.62 -26.76
C ILE A 425 -21.86 -10.20 -26.31
N ALA A 426 -21.19 -9.18 -26.85
CA ALA A 426 -21.51 -7.77 -26.53
C ALA A 426 -22.94 -7.42 -26.94
N TYR A 427 -23.41 -7.89 -28.07
CA TYR A 427 -24.78 -7.69 -28.55
C TYR A 427 -25.80 -8.40 -27.66
N GLU A 428 -25.59 -9.67 -27.33
CA GLU A 428 -26.47 -10.48 -26.49
C GLU A 428 -26.61 -9.92 -25.06
N THR A 429 -25.55 -9.34 -24.53
CA THR A 429 -25.53 -8.74 -23.18
C THR A 429 -25.88 -7.26 -23.15
N ASN A 430 -26.27 -6.69 -24.29
CA ASN A 430 -26.58 -5.25 -24.42
C ASN A 430 -25.45 -4.34 -23.91
N THR A 431 -24.20 -4.72 -24.22
CA THR A 431 -23.01 -3.97 -23.82
C THR A 431 -22.99 -2.60 -24.48
N SER A 432 -22.85 -1.54 -23.67
CA SER A 432 -22.78 -0.15 -24.15
C SER A 432 -21.36 0.33 -24.44
N GLU A 433 -20.37 -0.31 -23.85
CA GLU A 433 -18.95 0.06 -24.01
C GLU A 433 -18.07 -1.18 -23.98
N ILE A 434 -17.18 -1.29 -24.99
CA ILE A 434 -16.10 -2.29 -25.03
C ILE A 434 -14.77 -1.56 -24.86
N THR A 435 -14.00 -1.94 -23.87
CA THR A 435 -12.62 -1.48 -23.66
C THR A 435 -11.65 -2.58 -24.05
N ILE A 436 -10.59 -2.24 -24.79
CA ILE A 436 -9.56 -3.18 -25.23
C ILE A 436 -8.22 -2.71 -24.67
N GLU A 437 -7.49 -3.60 -24.02
CA GLU A 437 -6.17 -3.27 -23.50
C GLU A 437 -5.21 -2.95 -24.67
N ARG A 438 -4.51 -1.80 -24.56
CA ARG A 438 -3.55 -1.35 -25.60
C ARG A 438 -2.21 -2.06 -25.44
N ASN A 439 -2.22 -3.38 -25.62
CA ASN A 439 -1.03 -4.18 -25.82
C ASN A 439 -0.55 -4.08 -27.27
N PHE A 440 0.51 -4.80 -27.64
CA PHE A 440 1.02 -4.85 -29.01
C PHE A 440 -0.12 -5.07 -30.02
N GLY A 441 -0.53 -4.02 -30.74
CA GLY A 441 -1.58 -4.09 -31.76
C GLY A 441 -3.01 -3.77 -31.31
N GLY A 442 -3.24 -3.25 -30.11
CA GLY A 442 -4.59 -2.95 -29.57
C GLY A 442 -5.46 -2.07 -30.48
N ASP A 443 -4.89 -1.08 -31.16
CA ASP A 443 -5.65 -0.24 -32.10
C ASP A 443 -6.04 -1.02 -33.36
N ALA A 444 -5.21 -1.95 -33.83
CA ALA A 444 -5.56 -2.84 -34.95
C ALA A 444 -6.63 -3.86 -34.53
N TYR A 445 -6.55 -4.39 -33.31
CA TYR A 445 -7.56 -5.26 -32.72
C TYR A 445 -8.92 -4.53 -32.62
N ARG A 446 -8.91 -3.29 -32.12
CA ARG A 446 -10.09 -2.43 -32.06
C ARG A 446 -10.73 -2.26 -33.43
N ALA A 447 -9.95 -1.84 -34.42
CA ALA A 447 -10.48 -1.63 -35.77
C ALA A 447 -11.09 -2.92 -36.39
N ALA A 448 -10.45 -4.07 -36.17
CA ALA A 448 -10.97 -5.35 -36.60
C ALA A 448 -12.28 -5.75 -35.89
N LEU A 449 -12.38 -5.53 -34.58
CA LEU A 449 -13.59 -5.81 -33.80
C LEU A 449 -14.73 -4.88 -34.19
N GLU A 450 -14.47 -3.60 -34.43
CA GLU A 450 -15.48 -2.61 -34.85
C GLU A 450 -16.21 -3.02 -36.14
N ILE A 451 -15.54 -3.71 -37.06
CA ILE A 451 -16.18 -4.24 -38.29
C ILE A 451 -17.32 -5.22 -37.93
N HIS A 452 -17.08 -6.10 -36.93
CA HIS A 452 -18.07 -7.09 -36.51
C HIS A 452 -19.18 -6.45 -35.66
N VAL A 453 -18.84 -5.51 -34.79
CA VAL A 453 -19.81 -4.72 -34.00
C VAL A 453 -20.74 -3.94 -34.94
N ASN A 454 -20.19 -3.22 -35.93
CA ASN A 454 -20.97 -2.44 -36.88
C ASN A 454 -21.91 -3.29 -37.72
N ARG A 455 -21.54 -4.52 -38.06
CA ARG A 455 -22.42 -5.46 -38.77
C ARG A 455 -23.66 -5.82 -37.93
N LEU A 456 -23.53 -5.90 -36.61
CA LEU A 456 -24.64 -6.17 -35.70
C LEU A 456 -25.48 -4.91 -35.43
N LEU A 457 -24.86 -3.74 -35.41
CA LEU A 457 -25.59 -2.45 -35.30
C LEU A 457 -26.51 -2.19 -36.49
N CYS A 458 -26.12 -2.64 -37.71
CA CYS A 458 -26.87 -2.45 -38.94
C CYS A 458 -27.99 -3.49 -39.13
N ARG A 459 -28.16 -4.49 -38.24
CA ARG A 459 -29.24 -5.47 -38.35
C ARG A 459 -30.57 -4.85 -37.93
N PRO A 460 -31.67 -5.02 -38.69
CA PRO A 460 -33.00 -4.66 -38.23
C PRO A 460 -33.29 -5.43 -36.92
N ASN A 461 -33.98 -4.76 -35.98
CA ASN A 461 -34.24 -5.25 -34.63
C ASN A 461 -34.78 -6.69 -34.61
N GLU A 462 -33.88 -7.65 -34.32
CA GLU A 462 -34.27 -9.03 -34.04
C GLU A 462 -34.77 -9.24 -32.60
N ARG A 463 -34.72 -8.19 -31.76
CA ARG A 463 -35.22 -8.21 -30.39
C ARG A 463 -36.47 -7.33 -30.27
N PRO A 464 -37.66 -7.94 -30.19
CA PRO A 464 -38.92 -7.21 -30.06
C PRO A 464 -39.03 -6.35 -28.79
N ASP A 465 -38.24 -6.68 -27.77
CA ASP A 465 -38.17 -6.02 -26.47
C ASP A 465 -37.32 -4.74 -26.44
N LYS A 466 -36.58 -4.46 -27.52
CA LYS A 466 -35.68 -3.28 -27.62
C LYS A 466 -36.07 -2.39 -28.82
N PRO A 467 -36.92 -1.39 -28.62
CA PRO A 467 -37.41 -0.51 -29.70
C PRO A 467 -36.36 0.45 -30.25
N ARG A 468 -35.17 0.54 -29.66
CA ARG A 468 -34.04 1.35 -30.13
C ARG A 468 -32.86 0.46 -30.46
N GLY A 469 -32.21 0.69 -31.60
CA GLY A 469 -31.04 -0.08 -32.04
C GLY A 469 -29.95 -0.11 -30.93
N TRP A 470 -29.29 -1.25 -30.79
CA TRP A 470 -28.14 -1.39 -29.89
C TRP A 470 -27.05 -0.38 -30.26
N ALA A 471 -26.45 0.30 -29.27
CA ALA A 471 -25.34 1.23 -29.44
C ALA A 471 -24.18 0.76 -28.56
N CYS A 472 -22.99 0.64 -29.14
CA CYS A 472 -21.81 0.18 -28.43
C CYS A 472 -20.58 1.01 -28.84
N LEU A 473 -19.91 1.59 -27.87
CA LEU A 473 -18.66 2.32 -28.04
C LEU A 473 -17.48 1.35 -27.89
N VAL A 474 -16.55 1.33 -28.84
CA VAL A 474 -15.33 0.53 -28.75
C VAL A 474 -14.13 1.45 -28.56
N THR A 475 -13.43 1.29 -27.46
CA THR A 475 -12.27 2.13 -27.08
C THR A 475 -11.04 1.29 -26.73
N THR A 476 -9.86 1.89 -26.78
CA THR A 476 -8.64 1.28 -26.24
C THR A 476 -8.25 1.97 -24.95
N VAL A 477 -7.75 1.19 -23.98
CA VAL A 477 -7.22 1.70 -22.71
C VAL A 477 -5.73 1.37 -22.62
N PRO A 478 -4.89 2.31 -22.13
CA PRO A 478 -3.48 2.01 -21.95
C PRO A 478 -3.30 0.93 -20.89
N VAL A 479 -2.28 0.09 -21.07
CA VAL A 479 -1.83 -0.81 -19.99
C VAL A 479 -1.37 0.05 -18.82
N THR A 480 -2.11 0.06 -17.74
CA THR A 480 -1.75 0.80 -16.51
C THR A 480 -0.73 -0.02 -15.70
N GLY A 481 0.45 -0.25 -16.24
CA GLY A 481 1.41 -1.20 -15.69
C GLY A 481 2.87 -0.77 -15.67
N ALA A 482 3.18 0.51 -15.86
CA ALA A 482 4.58 0.95 -15.85
C ALA A 482 5.26 0.92 -14.47
N GLN A 483 4.55 0.66 -13.38
CA GLN A 483 5.12 0.66 -12.02
C GLN A 483 4.57 -0.41 -11.06
N GLY A 484 3.75 -1.35 -11.49
CA GLY A 484 3.18 -2.40 -10.62
C GLY A 484 3.14 -3.75 -11.34
N HIS A 485 3.30 -4.83 -10.56
CA HIS A 485 3.17 -6.18 -11.10
C HIS A 485 1.72 -6.47 -11.44
N LYS A 486 1.50 -7.20 -12.51
CA LYS A 486 0.19 -7.57 -13.05
C LYS A 486 -0.71 -8.19 -11.96
N GLU A 487 -0.19 -9.16 -11.25
CA GLU A 487 -0.91 -9.90 -10.20
C GLU A 487 -1.41 -8.96 -9.09
N ARG A 488 -0.56 -8.03 -8.66
CA ARG A 488 -0.95 -7.06 -7.64
C ARG A 488 -2.00 -6.08 -8.13
N ARG A 489 -1.93 -5.62 -9.39
CA ARG A 489 -2.96 -4.78 -10.01
C ARG A 489 -4.31 -5.47 -10.02
N ILE A 490 -4.33 -6.76 -10.37
CA ILE A 490 -5.53 -7.59 -10.38
C ILE A 490 -6.13 -7.67 -8.96
N ILE A 491 -5.30 -8.00 -7.97
CA ILE A 491 -5.72 -8.10 -6.57
C ILE A 491 -6.25 -6.76 -6.07
N ASP A 492 -5.49 -5.67 -6.23
CA ASP A 492 -5.86 -4.32 -5.77
C ASP A 492 -7.18 -3.81 -6.39
N THR A 493 -7.54 -4.35 -7.56
CA THR A 493 -8.80 -4.01 -8.24
C THR A 493 -9.98 -4.86 -7.76
N ILE A 494 -9.80 -6.17 -7.67
CA ILE A 494 -10.89 -7.11 -7.38
C ILE A 494 -11.16 -7.20 -5.87
N GLU A 495 -10.12 -7.33 -5.04
CA GLU A 495 -10.25 -7.63 -3.61
C GLU A 495 -11.15 -6.64 -2.85
N PRO A 496 -11.03 -5.31 -3.02
CA PRO A 496 -11.88 -4.38 -2.28
C PRO A 496 -13.38 -4.56 -2.57
N ILE A 497 -13.74 -4.77 -3.85
CA ILE A 497 -15.12 -4.98 -4.28
C ILE A 497 -15.63 -6.34 -3.80
N LEU A 498 -14.78 -7.35 -3.92
CA LEU A 498 -15.08 -8.74 -3.55
C LEU A 498 -15.26 -8.88 -2.04
N SER A 499 -14.41 -8.26 -1.24
CA SER A 499 -14.49 -8.27 0.23
C SER A 499 -15.79 -7.64 0.74
N MET A 500 -16.32 -6.64 0.03
CA MET A 500 -17.63 -6.05 0.31
C MET A 500 -18.81 -6.90 -0.16
N LYS A 501 -18.59 -8.10 -0.72
CA LYS A 501 -19.63 -9.00 -1.26
C LYS A 501 -20.47 -8.31 -2.35
N ARG A 502 -19.81 -7.61 -3.28
CA ARG A 502 -20.50 -6.84 -4.33
C ARG A 502 -20.39 -7.44 -5.72
N ILE A 503 -19.70 -8.58 -5.88
CA ILE A 503 -19.55 -9.27 -7.16
C ILE A 503 -20.51 -10.45 -7.21
N VAL A 504 -21.41 -10.43 -8.18
CA VAL A 504 -22.41 -11.49 -8.45
C VAL A 504 -22.01 -12.23 -9.73
N ILE A 505 -22.00 -13.55 -9.67
CA ILE A 505 -21.64 -14.42 -10.81
C ILE A 505 -22.72 -15.48 -11.02
N PRO A 506 -23.00 -15.90 -12.26
CA PRO A 506 -23.91 -17.01 -12.53
C PRO A 506 -23.27 -18.36 -12.19
N THR A 507 -24.12 -19.37 -12.00
CA THR A 507 -23.69 -20.75 -11.73
C THR A 507 -22.72 -21.28 -12.80
N THR A 508 -22.87 -20.89 -14.05
CA THR A 508 -21.98 -21.29 -15.15
C THR A 508 -20.55 -20.78 -14.98
N ILE A 509 -20.35 -19.56 -14.49
CA ILE A 509 -19.03 -19.00 -14.17
C ILE A 509 -18.50 -19.64 -12.89
N ALA A 510 -19.31 -19.78 -11.86
CA ALA A 510 -18.93 -20.43 -10.62
C ALA A 510 -18.44 -21.88 -10.86
N GLY A 511 -19.05 -22.62 -11.80
CA GLY A 511 -18.65 -23.97 -12.21
C GLY A 511 -17.40 -24.04 -13.10
N ASN A 512 -16.87 -22.93 -13.55
CA ASN A 512 -15.67 -22.92 -14.39
C ASN A 512 -14.42 -23.16 -13.52
N THR A 513 -13.78 -24.32 -13.70
CA THR A 513 -12.61 -24.72 -12.91
C THR A 513 -11.38 -23.85 -13.16
N GLU A 514 -11.20 -23.33 -14.39
CA GLU A 514 -10.11 -22.44 -14.72
C GLU A 514 -10.27 -21.08 -13.97
N PHE A 515 -11.48 -20.52 -13.97
CA PHE A 515 -11.80 -19.33 -13.18
C PHE A 515 -11.55 -19.56 -11.68
N GLN A 516 -12.06 -20.66 -11.13
CA GLN A 516 -11.83 -20.97 -9.71
C GLN A 516 -10.34 -21.08 -9.38
N THR A 517 -9.56 -21.75 -10.24
CA THR A 517 -8.12 -21.91 -10.04
C THR A 517 -7.41 -20.55 -10.08
N GLN A 518 -7.71 -19.73 -11.08
CA GLN A 518 -7.10 -18.39 -11.20
C GLN A 518 -7.46 -17.52 -9.98
N VAL A 519 -8.71 -17.51 -9.53
CA VAL A 519 -9.14 -16.73 -8.36
C VAL A 519 -8.49 -17.25 -7.08
N SER A 520 -8.55 -18.56 -6.81
CA SER A 520 -8.11 -19.14 -5.53
C SER A 520 -6.58 -19.25 -5.39
N ARG A 521 -5.81 -19.17 -6.50
CA ARG A 521 -4.34 -19.31 -6.50
C ARG A 521 -3.62 -18.01 -6.80
N LEU A 522 -4.33 -16.93 -7.12
CA LEU A 522 -3.72 -15.63 -7.34
C LEU A 522 -3.16 -15.07 -6.04
N CYS A 523 -1.87 -14.73 -6.04
CA CYS A 523 -1.18 -14.06 -4.94
C CYS A 523 -0.32 -12.91 -5.46
N SER A 524 0.36 -12.20 -4.57
CA SER A 524 1.19 -11.04 -4.95
C SER A 524 2.51 -11.40 -5.65
N ASP A 525 2.84 -12.70 -5.73
CA ASP A 525 4.10 -13.16 -6.30
C ASP A 525 4.02 -13.17 -7.82
N LYS A 526 5.05 -12.65 -8.47
CA LYS A 526 5.11 -12.60 -9.93
C LYS A 526 5.14 -14.01 -10.52
N GLY A 527 4.22 -14.26 -11.47
CA GLY A 527 4.11 -15.55 -12.15
C GLY A 527 3.55 -16.65 -11.23
N CYS A 528 2.74 -16.30 -10.24
CA CYS A 528 2.06 -17.27 -9.37
C CYS A 528 1.03 -18.13 -10.12
N LEU A 529 0.56 -17.67 -11.27
CA LEU A 529 -0.33 -18.40 -12.19
C LEU A 529 0.38 -18.60 -13.54
N GLU A 530 0.17 -19.77 -14.13
CA GLU A 530 0.61 -20.05 -15.51
C GLU A 530 -0.26 -19.29 -16.53
N HIS A 531 -1.56 -19.17 -16.24
CA HIS A 531 -2.54 -18.43 -17.02
C HIS A 531 -3.40 -17.59 -16.07
N ASP A 532 -3.54 -16.30 -16.36
CA ASP A 532 -4.31 -15.33 -15.55
C ASP A 532 -5.32 -14.52 -16.40
N ASP A 533 -5.48 -14.89 -17.67
CA ASP A 533 -6.25 -14.16 -18.69
C ASP A 533 -7.68 -13.83 -18.24
N ILE A 534 -8.34 -14.75 -17.52
CA ILE A 534 -9.74 -14.62 -17.10
C ILE A 534 -9.88 -13.61 -15.96
N VAL A 535 -9.03 -13.73 -14.93
CA VAL A 535 -9.09 -12.79 -13.81
C VAL A 535 -8.56 -11.42 -14.17
N ASP A 536 -7.61 -11.32 -15.12
CA ASP A 536 -7.13 -10.04 -15.61
C ASP A 536 -8.23 -9.31 -16.42
N ALA A 537 -8.91 -10.03 -17.31
CA ALA A 537 -10.06 -9.46 -18.01
C ALA A 537 -11.17 -8.99 -17.04
N LEU A 538 -11.42 -9.74 -15.97
CA LEU A 538 -12.37 -9.33 -14.93
C LEU A 538 -11.90 -8.05 -14.22
N ALA A 539 -10.63 -7.98 -13.83
CA ALA A 539 -10.05 -6.80 -13.21
C ALA A 539 -10.12 -5.58 -14.13
N GLY A 540 -9.75 -5.74 -15.41
CA GLY A 540 -9.85 -4.68 -16.41
C GLY A 540 -11.29 -4.17 -16.58
N CYS A 541 -12.27 -5.07 -16.58
CA CYS A 541 -13.68 -4.71 -16.66
C CYS A 541 -14.14 -3.95 -15.41
N LEU A 542 -13.77 -4.41 -14.20
CA LEU A 542 -14.12 -3.73 -12.95
C LEU A 542 -13.44 -2.36 -12.84
N ALA A 543 -12.20 -2.22 -13.30
CA ALA A 543 -11.48 -0.94 -13.33
C ALA A 543 -12.16 0.11 -14.23
N ALA A 544 -12.85 -0.32 -15.30
CA ALA A 544 -13.62 0.56 -16.17
C ALA A 544 -14.84 1.20 -15.48
N TRP A 545 -15.26 0.64 -14.35
CA TRP A 545 -16.24 1.24 -13.46
C TRP A 545 -15.51 2.16 -12.49
N LYS A 546 -15.21 3.39 -12.90
CA LYS A 546 -14.76 4.43 -11.97
C LYS A 546 -15.80 4.50 -10.86
N PHE A 547 -15.36 4.41 -9.61
CA PHE A 547 -16.19 4.44 -8.41
C PHE A 547 -17.26 5.55 -8.48
N THR A 548 -18.34 5.28 -9.15
CA THR A 548 -19.57 6.00 -8.97
C THR A 548 -20.22 5.33 -7.77
N TYR A 549 -19.93 5.85 -6.57
CA TYR A 549 -20.86 5.63 -5.48
C TYR A 549 -22.21 6.05 -6.03
N ALA A 550 -23.09 5.09 -6.29
CA ALA A 550 -24.45 5.40 -6.62
C ALA A 550 -24.94 6.29 -5.48
N ALA A 551 -25.37 7.50 -5.80
CA ALA A 551 -26.15 8.28 -4.86
C ALA A 551 -27.26 7.34 -4.37
N ALA A 552 -27.40 7.22 -3.04
CA ALA A 552 -28.45 6.41 -2.46
C ALA A 552 -29.75 6.72 -3.24
N PRO A 553 -30.56 5.72 -3.63
CA PRO A 553 -31.80 5.97 -4.32
C PRO A 553 -32.49 7.07 -3.53
N LYS A 554 -32.80 8.19 -4.15
CA LYS A 554 -33.60 9.20 -3.50
C LYS A 554 -34.92 8.52 -3.21
N ASP A 555 -35.14 8.16 -1.95
CA ASP A 555 -36.43 7.67 -1.50
C ASP A 555 -37.46 8.72 -1.95
N PRO A 556 -38.45 8.37 -2.79
CA PRO A 556 -39.44 9.31 -3.22
C PRO A 556 -40.21 9.93 -2.03
N SER A 557 -40.17 9.29 -0.84
CA SER A 557 -40.75 9.84 0.40
C SER A 557 -39.85 10.90 1.07
N LEU A 558 -38.55 11.02 0.64
CA LEU A 558 -37.62 12.08 1.05
C LEU A 558 -37.58 13.23 0.02
N VAL A 559 -38.71 13.59 -0.56
CA VAL A 559 -38.87 14.90 -1.19
C VAL A 559 -38.63 15.91 -0.08
N GLU A 560 -37.55 16.63 -0.18
CA GLU A 560 -37.14 17.67 0.76
C GLU A 560 -38.38 18.54 1.07
N SER A 561 -38.85 18.47 2.31
CA SER A 561 -40.00 19.28 2.71
C SER A 561 -39.69 20.75 2.45
N GLU A 562 -40.67 21.54 2.08
CA GLU A 562 -40.52 22.98 1.87
C GLU A 562 -39.82 23.63 3.08
N GLU A 563 -40.13 23.17 4.30
CA GLU A 563 -39.50 23.59 5.56
C GLU A 563 -37.99 23.32 5.60
N LEU A 564 -37.50 22.18 5.05
CA LEU A 564 -36.08 21.87 5.01
C LEU A 564 -35.34 22.73 3.98
N LYS A 565 -35.99 23.09 2.87
CA LYS A 565 -35.48 24.04 1.87
C LYS A 565 -35.38 25.44 2.46
N GLU A 566 -36.39 25.88 3.18
CA GLU A 566 -36.41 27.18 3.85
C GLU A 566 -35.34 27.24 4.97
N TRP A 567 -35.15 26.16 5.72
CA TRP A 567 -34.12 26.08 6.78
C TRP A 567 -32.71 26.11 6.20
N LYS A 568 -32.44 25.42 5.10
CA LYS A 568 -31.17 25.50 4.37
C LYS A 568 -30.90 26.90 3.82
N ALA A 569 -31.90 27.55 3.25
CA ALA A 569 -31.82 28.92 2.77
C ALA A 569 -31.60 29.93 3.91
N TYR A 570 -32.16 29.70 5.09
CA TYR A 570 -31.93 30.50 6.30
C TYR A 570 -30.47 30.34 6.78
N LEU A 571 -29.94 29.12 6.85
CA LEU A 571 -28.54 28.86 7.24
C LEU A 571 -27.55 29.48 6.24
N GLN A 572 -27.81 29.43 4.95
CA GLN A 572 -26.97 30.08 3.94
C GLN A 572 -26.96 31.60 4.07
N ARG A 573 -28.11 32.22 4.36
CA ARG A 573 -28.22 33.67 4.63
C ARG A 573 -27.51 34.07 5.92
N LYS A 574 -27.50 33.20 6.93
CA LYS A 574 -26.80 33.44 8.20
C LYS A 574 -25.29 33.33 8.05
N HIS A 575 -24.82 32.36 7.24
CA HIS A 575 -23.40 32.21 6.91
C HIS A 575 -22.88 33.37 6.07
N SER A 576 -23.61 33.83 5.05
CA SER A 576 -23.20 34.98 4.23
C SER A 576 -23.15 36.29 5.01
N LYS A 577 -24.04 36.47 6.01
CA LYS A 577 -23.98 37.64 6.92
C LYS A 577 -22.86 37.55 7.96
N ALA A 578 -22.38 36.36 8.31
CA ALA A 578 -21.21 36.21 9.18
C ALA A 578 -19.92 36.53 8.44
N VAL A 579 -19.77 36.08 7.19
CA VAL A 579 -18.59 36.36 6.35
C VAL A 579 -18.48 37.85 5.99
N SER A 580 -19.59 38.55 5.75
CA SER A 580 -19.56 40.01 5.45
C SER A 580 -19.23 40.89 6.68
N ARG A 581 -19.30 40.36 7.90
CA ARG A 581 -18.87 41.08 9.12
C ARG A 581 -17.39 40.91 9.43
N PHE A 582 -16.72 39.93 8.84
CA PHE A 582 -15.27 39.73 9.03
C PHE A 582 -14.41 40.38 7.95
N THR A 583 -15.01 40.92 6.87
CA THR A 583 -14.28 41.64 5.81
C THR A 583 -14.43 43.18 5.88
N ALA A 584 -14.99 43.70 6.99
CA ALA A 584 -15.16 45.16 7.21
C ALA A 584 -14.53 45.61 8.53
N HIS A 585 -13.29 45.14 8.79
CA HIS A 585 -12.38 45.77 9.77
C HIS A 585 -10.95 45.64 9.25
#